data_c545918e013e0dd4033ce1a035fdf11d
#
_entry.id   c545918e013e0dd4033ce1a035fdf11d
#
_cell.length_a   1.000
_cell.length_b   1.000
_cell.length_c   1.000
_cell.angle_alpha   90.00
_cell.angle_beta   90.00
_cell.angle_gamma   90.00
#
_symmetry.space_group_name_H-M   'P 1'
#
loop_
_entity.id
_entity.type
_entity.pdbx_description
1 polymer ?
#
loop_
_entity_poly.entity_id
_entity_poly.type
_entity_poly.pdbx_seq_one_letter_code
_entity_poly.pdbx_strand_id
1 'polypeptide(L)'
;MNYKYLIIGGGMAAHSAIGGIRGIDNEGSIGMFTGETDPPYDRPHLSKGLWTKGESLNDIWRDMNSDSVDLHLRTLITSIDITNKSVIDDIGKTYTYEKLLVATGGTPRRLPFGSDHIIYFRTAEDYRTLRTLTDTQQRFLVIGGGFIGSEIASSLRQNGKEVIMVFPENGVGANIYPNDLSNFMNEYFADNGV
;
A
#
# COMPACT_ATOMS: atom_id res chain seq x y z
N MET A 1 -3.29 -15.62 -22.89
CA MET A 1 -4.23 -14.48 -23.09
C MET A 1 -3.43 -13.34 -23.69
N ASN A 2 -4.04 -12.56 -24.57
CA ASN A 2 -3.38 -11.43 -25.22
C ASN A 2 -4.11 -10.13 -24.86
N TYR A 3 -3.37 -9.11 -24.44
CA TYR A 3 -3.87 -7.78 -24.10
C TYR A 3 -3.25 -6.71 -24.98
N LYS A 4 -4.03 -5.73 -25.40
CA LYS A 4 -3.46 -4.53 -26.01
C LYS A 4 -2.65 -3.74 -24.98
N TYR A 5 -3.18 -3.64 -23.74
CA TYR A 5 -2.53 -2.99 -22.62
C TYR A 5 -2.43 -3.97 -21.45
N LEU A 6 -1.24 -4.22 -20.96
CA LEU A 6 -1.02 -5.02 -19.76
C LEU A 6 -0.41 -4.15 -18.67
N ILE A 7 -0.99 -4.18 -17.46
CA ILE A 7 -0.57 -3.39 -16.32
C ILE A 7 -0.14 -4.34 -15.21
N ILE A 8 1.12 -4.24 -14.77
CA ILE A 8 1.63 -4.98 -13.61
C ILE A 8 1.57 -4.06 -12.39
N GLY A 9 0.66 -4.34 -11.48
CA GLY A 9 0.36 -3.58 -10.28
C GLY A 9 -1.13 -3.32 -10.15
N GLY A 10 -1.63 -3.25 -8.90
CA GLY A 10 -3.04 -3.00 -8.56
C GLY A 10 -3.23 -1.75 -7.69
N GLY A 11 -2.26 -0.85 -7.68
CA GLY A 11 -2.32 0.37 -6.87
C GLY A 11 -2.96 1.57 -7.59
N MET A 12 -2.89 2.73 -6.93
CA MET A 12 -3.47 3.99 -7.43
C MET A 12 -2.93 4.39 -8.81
N ALA A 13 -1.62 4.21 -9.05
CA ALA A 13 -1.00 4.54 -10.33
C ALA A 13 -1.52 3.63 -11.47
N ALA A 14 -1.65 2.34 -11.19
CA ALA A 14 -2.21 1.37 -12.13
C ALA A 14 -3.66 1.71 -12.49
N HIS A 15 -4.49 1.99 -11.48
CA HIS A 15 -5.87 2.42 -11.70
C HIS A 15 -5.97 3.73 -12.50
N SER A 16 -5.19 4.74 -12.15
CA SER A 16 -5.20 6.02 -12.88
C SER A 16 -4.79 5.87 -14.35
N ALA A 17 -3.90 4.92 -14.65
CA ALA A 17 -3.50 4.62 -16.01
C ALA A 17 -4.66 4.06 -16.87
N ILE A 18 -5.60 3.34 -16.28
CA ILE A 18 -6.80 2.84 -16.98
C ILE A 18 -7.60 4.02 -17.53
N GLY A 19 -7.91 5.02 -16.68
CA GLY A 19 -8.61 6.22 -17.12
C GLY A 19 -7.88 6.96 -18.24
N GLY A 20 -6.54 7.03 -18.15
CA GLY A 20 -5.70 7.59 -19.23
C GLY A 20 -5.80 6.80 -20.55
N ILE A 21 -5.80 5.47 -20.48
CA ILE A 21 -5.96 4.60 -21.66
C ILE A 21 -7.36 4.80 -22.26
N ARG A 22 -8.40 4.77 -21.45
CA ARG A 22 -9.79 4.92 -21.91
C ARG A 22 -10.08 6.29 -22.53
N GLY A 23 -9.34 7.32 -22.11
CA GLY A 23 -9.40 8.65 -22.75
C GLY A 23 -8.94 8.69 -24.21
N ILE A 24 -8.19 7.67 -24.68
CA ILE A 24 -7.65 7.59 -26.05
C ILE A 24 -8.02 6.30 -26.79
N ASP A 25 -8.40 5.26 -26.06
CA ASP A 25 -8.75 3.94 -26.62
C ASP A 25 -9.83 3.27 -25.75
N ASN A 26 -11.07 3.40 -26.21
CA ASN A 26 -12.24 2.89 -25.48
C ASN A 26 -12.42 1.37 -25.62
N GLU A 27 -11.80 0.72 -26.60
CA GLU A 27 -12.04 -0.67 -26.98
C GLU A 27 -10.87 -1.61 -26.68
N GLY A 28 -9.63 -1.06 -26.58
CA GLY A 28 -8.44 -1.87 -26.35
C GLY A 28 -8.53 -2.70 -25.09
N SER A 29 -8.24 -4.01 -25.19
CA SER A 29 -8.26 -4.91 -24.04
C SER A 29 -7.21 -4.51 -23.01
N ILE A 30 -7.61 -4.44 -21.73
CA ILE A 30 -6.73 -4.12 -20.60
C ILE A 30 -6.70 -5.31 -19.64
N GLY A 31 -5.51 -5.84 -19.37
CA GLY A 31 -5.26 -6.79 -18.27
C GLY A 31 -4.49 -6.09 -17.14
N MET A 32 -5.02 -6.15 -15.92
CA MET A 32 -4.33 -5.63 -14.73
C MET A 32 -4.02 -6.79 -13.78
N PHE A 33 -2.78 -6.89 -13.34
CA PHE A 33 -2.27 -8.00 -12.52
C PHE A 33 -1.74 -7.49 -11.19
N THR A 34 -2.22 -8.05 -10.10
CA THR A 34 -1.75 -7.70 -8.75
C THR A 34 -1.66 -8.92 -7.84
N GLY A 35 -0.63 -8.96 -7.01
CA GLY A 35 -0.49 -9.98 -5.95
C GLY A 35 -1.41 -9.72 -4.76
N GLU A 36 -2.04 -8.55 -4.65
CA GLU A 36 -2.97 -8.24 -3.56
C GLU A 36 -4.31 -8.96 -3.75
N THR A 37 -5.01 -9.18 -2.64
CA THR A 37 -6.33 -9.83 -2.62
C THR A 37 -7.46 -8.88 -2.95
N ASP A 38 -7.17 -7.59 -2.88
CA ASP A 38 -8.14 -6.51 -2.98
C ASP A 38 -8.03 -5.77 -4.32
N PRO A 39 -9.15 -5.24 -4.86
CA PRO A 39 -9.10 -4.34 -6.01
C PRO A 39 -8.33 -3.06 -5.69
N PRO A 40 -8.02 -2.21 -6.67
CA PRO A 40 -7.36 -0.92 -6.42
C PRO A 40 -8.10 -0.06 -5.38
N TYR A 41 -7.35 0.60 -4.50
CA TYR A 41 -7.88 1.43 -3.43
C TYR A 41 -6.97 2.63 -3.10
N ASP A 42 -7.52 3.61 -2.40
CA ASP A 42 -6.81 4.79 -1.92
C ASP A 42 -5.99 4.47 -0.67
N ARG A 43 -4.75 4.06 -0.90
CA ARG A 43 -3.80 3.57 0.11
C ARG A 43 -3.55 4.52 1.29
N PRO A 44 -3.51 5.86 1.15
CA PRO A 44 -3.30 6.76 2.27
C PRO A 44 -4.32 6.64 3.41
N HIS A 45 -5.54 6.19 3.14
CA HIS A 45 -6.57 6.00 4.15
C HIS A 45 -6.24 4.90 5.16
N LEU A 46 -5.39 3.92 4.78
CA LEU A 46 -4.99 2.80 5.64
C LEU A 46 -4.35 3.25 6.96
N SER A 47 -3.63 4.37 6.95
CA SER A 47 -2.98 4.93 8.14
C SER A 47 -3.70 6.17 8.70
N LYS A 48 -4.80 6.63 8.09
CA LYS A 48 -5.52 7.87 8.42
C LYS A 48 -7.01 7.65 8.66
N GLY A 49 -7.86 7.89 7.63
CA GLY A 49 -9.32 7.98 7.74
C GLY A 49 -9.99 6.74 8.31
N LEU A 50 -9.49 5.56 7.98
CA LEU A 50 -9.98 4.29 8.52
C LEU A 50 -9.81 4.14 10.05
N TRP A 51 -9.00 4.99 10.69
CA TRP A 51 -8.77 4.97 12.13
C TRP A 51 -9.59 6.02 12.88
N THR A 52 -9.91 7.15 12.24
CA THR A 52 -10.34 8.36 12.96
C THR A 52 -11.71 8.87 12.54
N LYS A 53 -12.21 8.55 11.34
CA LYS A 53 -13.39 9.18 10.75
C LYS A 53 -14.59 8.24 10.56
N GLY A 54 -14.53 7.01 11.09
CA GLY A 54 -15.58 6.03 10.86
C GLY A 54 -15.67 5.54 9.41
N GLU A 55 -14.64 5.80 8.60
CA GLU A 55 -14.51 5.24 7.24
C GLU A 55 -14.35 3.72 7.33
N SER A 56 -14.87 3.01 6.34
CA SER A 56 -14.70 1.58 6.13
C SER A 56 -13.81 1.29 4.92
N LEU A 57 -13.34 0.06 4.80
CA LEU A 57 -12.62 -0.34 3.59
C LEU A 57 -13.45 -0.16 2.31
N ASN A 58 -14.78 -0.23 2.40
CA ASN A 58 -15.64 -0.03 1.25
C ASN A 58 -15.59 1.40 0.70
N ASP A 59 -15.25 2.38 1.54
CA ASP A 59 -15.23 3.78 1.16
C ASP A 59 -13.94 4.17 0.40
N ILE A 60 -12.94 3.29 0.42
CA ILE A 60 -11.64 3.56 -0.20
C ILE A 60 -11.38 2.80 -1.50
N TRP A 61 -12.27 1.86 -1.88
CA TRP A 61 -12.13 1.14 -3.15
C TRP A 61 -12.30 2.08 -4.33
N ARG A 62 -11.45 1.90 -5.34
CA ARG A 62 -11.57 2.62 -6.60
C ARG A 62 -12.53 1.89 -7.52
N ASP A 63 -13.42 2.64 -8.14
CA ASP A 63 -14.41 2.06 -9.07
C ASP A 63 -13.71 1.48 -10.31
N MET A 64 -13.98 0.19 -10.57
CA MET A 64 -13.47 -0.55 -11.72
C MET A 64 -14.59 -0.91 -12.72
N ASN A 65 -15.86 -0.57 -12.41
CA ASN A 65 -17.01 -1.10 -13.14
C ASN A 65 -17.21 -0.48 -14.53
N SER A 66 -16.72 0.74 -14.73
CA SER A 66 -16.92 1.47 -16.00
C SER A 66 -15.89 1.14 -17.08
N ASP A 67 -14.81 0.46 -16.76
CA ASP A 67 -13.60 0.50 -17.59
C ASP A 67 -13.28 -0.78 -18.36
N SER A 68 -14.13 -1.83 -18.23
CA SER A 68 -13.94 -3.12 -18.94
C SER A 68 -12.51 -3.67 -18.82
N VAL A 69 -12.00 -3.78 -17.59
CA VAL A 69 -10.66 -4.26 -17.27
C VAL A 69 -10.75 -5.72 -16.80
N ASP A 70 -9.89 -6.55 -17.35
CA ASP A 70 -9.67 -7.91 -16.86
C ASP A 70 -8.72 -7.87 -15.66
N LEU A 71 -9.30 -7.85 -14.45
CA LEU A 71 -8.57 -7.70 -13.18
C LEU A 71 -8.17 -9.07 -12.63
N HIS A 72 -6.87 -9.33 -12.58
CA HIS A 72 -6.27 -10.55 -12.02
C HIS A 72 -5.74 -10.26 -10.60
N LEU A 73 -6.56 -10.53 -9.59
CA LEU A 73 -6.16 -10.50 -8.19
C LEU A 73 -5.34 -11.75 -7.83
N ARG A 74 -4.53 -11.67 -6.78
CA ARG A 74 -3.66 -12.77 -6.29
C ARG A 74 -2.80 -13.38 -7.41
N THR A 75 -2.40 -12.57 -8.36
CA THR A 75 -1.63 -12.99 -9.53
C THR A 75 -0.35 -12.17 -9.59
N LEU A 76 0.74 -12.75 -9.15
CA LEU A 76 2.04 -12.10 -9.14
C LEU A 76 2.78 -12.36 -10.45
N ILE A 77 3.12 -11.31 -11.19
CA ILE A 77 3.98 -11.45 -12.35
C ILE A 77 5.42 -11.61 -11.88
N THR A 78 6.05 -12.72 -12.25
CA THR A 78 7.40 -13.11 -11.83
C THR A 78 8.46 -12.91 -12.89
N SER A 79 8.06 -12.80 -14.17
CA SER A 79 8.99 -12.61 -15.28
C SER A 79 8.39 -11.75 -16.40
N ILE A 80 9.27 -10.99 -17.06
CA ILE A 80 8.94 -10.14 -18.21
C ILE A 80 9.92 -10.46 -19.33
N ASP A 81 9.41 -10.86 -20.50
CA ASP A 81 10.17 -10.98 -21.74
C ASP A 81 9.80 -9.82 -22.67
N ILE A 82 10.69 -8.84 -22.75
CA ILE A 82 10.49 -7.64 -23.57
C ILE A 82 10.56 -7.96 -25.06
N THR A 83 11.41 -8.92 -25.46
CA THR A 83 11.59 -9.29 -26.84
C THR A 83 10.35 -9.93 -27.44
N ASN A 84 9.77 -10.88 -26.70
CA ASN A 84 8.56 -11.59 -27.11
C ASN A 84 7.27 -10.91 -26.62
N LYS A 85 7.40 -9.75 -25.94
CA LYS A 85 6.28 -9.01 -25.35
C LYS A 85 5.36 -9.90 -24.55
N SER A 86 5.93 -10.63 -23.59
CA SER A 86 5.19 -11.54 -22.71
C SER A 86 5.57 -11.40 -21.25
N VAL A 87 4.67 -11.81 -20.38
CA VAL A 87 4.89 -11.92 -18.94
C VAL A 87 4.46 -13.30 -18.46
N ILE A 88 5.05 -13.75 -17.35
CA ILE A 88 4.73 -15.03 -16.72
C ILE A 88 4.32 -14.75 -15.27
N ASP A 89 3.22 -15.35 -14.83
CA ASP A 89 2.76 -15.28 -13.45
C ASP A 89 3.43 -16.34 -12.54
N ASP A 90 3.09 -16.31 -11.27
CA ASP A 90 3.62 -17.17 -10.22
C ASP A 90 3.19 -18.65 -10.33
N ILE A 91 2.20 -18.96 -11.16
CA ILE A 91 1.80 -20.34 -11.49
C ILE A 91 2.30 -20.78 -12.88
N GLY A 92 3.12 -19.98 -13.55
CA GLY A 92 3.73 -20.28 -14.84
C GLY A 92 2.86 -20.00 -16.06
N LYS A 93 1.73 -19.31 -15.92
CA LYS A 93 0.87 -18.94 -17.03
C LYS A 93 1.44 -17.71 -17.75
N THR A 94 1.44 -17.78 -19.10
CA THR A 94 1.96 -16.72 -19.97
C THR A 94 0.84 -15.84 -20.51
N TYR A 95 1.12 -14.52 -20.52
CA TYR A 95 0.27 -13.50 -21.11
C TYR A 95 1.11 -12.65 -22.06
N THR A 96 0.52 -12.24 -23.18
CA THR A 96 1.18 -11.37 -24.17
C THR A 96 0.56 -9.99 -24.18
N TYR A 97 1.32 -9.00 -24.64
CA TYR A 97 0.86 -7.62 -24.65
C TYR A 97 1.39 -6.86 -25.89
N GLU A 98 0.68 -5.81 -26.28
CA GLU A 98 1.23 -4.82 -27.22
C GLU A 98 2.01 -3.73 -26.47
N LYS A 99 1.42 -3.23 -25.38
CA LYS A 99 2.01 -2.19 -24.51
C LYS A 99 1.97 -2.65 -23.04
N LEU A 100 3.07 -2.45 -22.33
CA LEU A 100 3.24 -2.82 -20.94
C LEU A 100 3.44 -1.58 -20.06
N LEU A 101 2.70 -1.52 -18.95
CA LEU A 101 2.94 -0.60 -17.85
C LEU A 101 3.38 -1.38 -16.61
N VAL A 102 4.52 -1.00 -16.04
CA VAL A 102 5.00 -1.53 -14.76
C VAL A 102 4.69 -0.49 -13.68
N ALA A 103 3.72 -0.78 -12.82
CA ALA A 103 3.24 0.09 -11.75
C ALA A 103 3.18 -0.68 -10.41
N THR A 104 4.20 -1.47 -10.13
CA THR A 104 4.29 -2.39 -8.99
C THR A 104 4.41 -1.71 -7.63
N GLY A 105 4.68 -0.41 -7.60
CA GLY A 105 4.89 0.33 -6.35
C GLY A 105 6.19 -0.07 -5.65
N GLY A 106 6.15 -0.21 -4.34
CA GLY A 106 7.29 -0.61 -3.51
C GLY A 106 6.85 -1.53 -2.38
N THR A 107 7.80 -2.27 -1.83
CA THR A 107 7.62 -3.11 -0.64
C THR A 107 8.31 -2.49 0.58
N PRO A 108 7.77 -2.66 1.79
CA PRO A 108 8.47 -2.24 3.00
C PRO A 108 9.84 -2.91 3.14
N ARG A 109 10.81 -2.14 3.64
CA ARG A 109 12.13 -2.71 3.99
C ARG A 109 11.94 -3.68 5.16
N ARG A 110 12.41 -4.91 4.98
CA ARG A 110 12.36 -5.90 6.04
C ARG A 110 13.58 -5.79 6.95
N LEU A 111 13.34 -5.95 8.25
CA LEU A 111 14.39 -6.01 9.26
C LEU A 111 14.98 -7.44 9.29
N PRO A 112 16.26 -7.58 9.71
CA PRO A 112 16.92 -8.89 9.80
C PRO A 112 16.49 -9.68 11.06
N PHE A 113 15.48 -9.23 11.78
CA PHE A 113 14.96 -9.83 13.01
C PHE A 113 13.43 -9.65 13.08
N GLY A 114 12.80 -10.38 14.00
CA GLY A 114 11.37 -10.23 14.32
C GLY A 114 10.39 -10.80 13.28
N SER A 115 10.90 -11.43 12.23
CA SER A 115 10.22 -12.01 11.07
C SER A 115 8.67 -12.00 11.10
N ASP A 116 8.07 -12.96 11.77
CA ASP A 116 6.61 -13.20 11.76
C ASP A 116 5.83 -12.39 12.80
N HIS A 117 6.53 -11.61 13.63
CA HIS A 117 5.93 -10.78 14.68
C HIS A 117 5.82 -9.29 14.26
N ILE A 118 6.33 -8.93 13.10
CA ILE A 118 6.30 -7.56 12.59
C ILE A 118 5.30 -7.44 11.44
N ILE A 119 4.31 -6.56 11.60
CA ILE A 119 3.45 -6.13 10.51
C ILE A 119 4.21 -5.06 9.72
N TYR A 120 4.59 -5.39 8.50
CA TYR A 120 5.19 -4.44 7.56
C TYR A 120 4.10 -3.66 6.84
N PHE A 121 3.58 -2.65 7.49
CA PHE A 121 2.36 -1.95 7.14
C PHE A 121 2.40 -1.29 5.75
N ARG A 122 1.60 -1.82 4.82
CA ARG A 122 1.53 -1.34 3.44
C ARG A 122 0.19 -1.57 2.76
N THR A 123 -0.47 -2.70 3.03
CA THR A 123 -1.64 -3.20 2.30
C THR A 123 -2.91 -3.13 3.14
N ALA A 124 -4.08 -3.30 2.49
CA ALA A 124 -5.36 -3.42 3.19
C ALA A 124 -5.38 -4.65 4.12
N GLU A 125 -4.65 -5.71 3.79
CA GLU A 125 -4.51 -6.88 4.65
C GLU A 125 -3.71 -6.57 5.92
N ASP A 126 -2.63 -5.79 5.80
CA ASP A 126 -1.86 -5.32 6.97
C ASP A 126 -2.74 -4.45 7.89
N TYR A 127 -3.60 -3.60 7.30
CA TYR A 127 -4.58 -2.81 8.05
C TYR A 127 -5.57 -3.72 8.79
N ARG A 128 -6.17 -4.74 8.13
CA ARG A 128 -7.10 -5.68 8.78
C ARG A 128 -6.43 -6.40 9.94
N THR A 129 -5.20 -6.88 9.72
CA THR A 129 -4.40 -7.56 10.74
C THR A 129 -4.15 -6.66 11.94
N LEU A 130 -3.65 -5.44 11.70
CA LEU A 130 -3.39 -4.49 12.79
C LEU A 130 -4.70 -4.08 13.51
N ARG A 131 -5.79 -3.87 12.77
CA ARG A 131 -7.09 -3.51 13.33
C ARG A 131 -7.61 -4.60 14.28
N THR A 132 -7.55 -5.86 13.85
CA THR A 132 -7.93 -7.02 14.69
C THR A 132 -7.08 -7.09 15.97
N LEU A 133 -5.78 -6.82 15.88
CA LEU A 133 -4.92 -6.79 17.05
C LEU A 133 -5.31 -5.69 18.05
N THR A 134 -5.86 -4.56 17.58
CA THR A 134 -6.32 -3.51 18.51
C THR A 134 -7.51 -3.94 19.39
N ASP A 135 -8.25 -4.98 19.04
CA ASP A 135 -9.35 -5.49 19.84
C ASP A 135 -8.83 -6.28 21.08
N THR A 136 -7.65 -6.86 20.98
CA THR A 136 -7.10 -7.76 22.01
C THR A 136 -5.84 -7.23 22.68
N GLN A 137 -5.07 -6.37 22.02
CA GLN A 137 -3.81 -5.82 22.51
C GLN A 137 -3.97 -4.36 22.96
N GLN A 138 -3.22 -3.99 24.00
CA GLN A 138 -3.22 -2.61 24.51
C GLN A 138 -1.91 -1.87 24.20
N ARG A 139 -0.80 -2.57 24.03
CA ARG A 139 0.53 -1.98 23.82
C ARG A 139 1.06 -2.30 22.44
N PHE A 140 1.56 -1.28 21.76
CA PHE A 140 2.11 -1.38 20.39
C PHE A 140 3.47 -0.72 20.31
N LEU A 141 4.40 -1.42 19.66
CA LEU A 141 5.71 -0.89 19.29
C LEU A 141 5.67 -0.54 17.79
N VAL A 142 5.92 0.70 17.47
CA VAL A 142 6.05 1.19 16.09
C VAL A 142 7.53 1.39 15.76
N ILE A 143 8.02 0.67 14.77
CA ILE A 143 9.42 0.74 14.33
C ILE A 143 9.48 1.60 13.06
N GLY A 144 10.10 2.78 13.19
CA GLY A 144 10.29 3.76 12.13
C GLY A 144 9.60 5.10 12.41
N GLY A 145 10.38 6.18 12.32
CA GLY A 145 9.94 7.57 12.55
C GLY A 145 9.51 8.33 11.28
N GLY A 146 9.28 7.64 10.15
CA GLY A 146 8.81 8.25 8.91
C GLY A 146 7.30 8.46 8.86
N PHE A 147 6.76 8.87 7.70
CA PHE A 147 5.34 9.19 7.52
C PHE A 147 4.39 8.08 8.01
N ILE A 148 4.55 6.85 7.52
CA ILE A 148 3.66 5.75 7.88
C ILE A 148 3.75 5.43 9.39
N GLY A 149 4.97 5.40 9.94
CA GLY A 149 5.17 5.11 11.36
C GLY A 149 4.52 6.16 12.26
N SER A 150 4.71 7.45 11.97
CA SER A 150 4.10 8.54 12.73
C SER A 150 2.57 8.55 12.61
N GLU A 151 2.01 8.30 11.43
CA GLU A 151 0.57 8.21 11.21
C GLU A 151 -0.06 7.02 11.97
N ILE A 152 0.57 5.84 11.93
CA ILE A 152 0.09 4.66 12.67
C ILE A 152 0.22 4.85 14.17
N ALA A 153 1.32 5.43 14.67
CA ALA A 153 1.48 5.73 16.09
C ALA A 153 0.38 6.68 16.59
N SER A 154 0.13 7.75 15.85
CA SER A 154 -0.96 8.69 16.14
C SER A 154 -2.33 8.00 16.10
N SER A 155 -2.60 7.20 15.09
CA SER A 155 -3.86 6.48 14.92
C SER A 155 -4.12 5.49 16.06
N LEU A 156 -3.13 4.71 16.44
CA LEU A 156 -3.21 3.79 17.59
C LEU A 156 -3.44 4.55 18.88
N ARG A 157 -2.73 5.67 19.10
CA ARG A 157 -2.89 6.48 20.30
C ARG A 157 -4.28 7.09 20.40
N GLN A 158 -4.84 7.62 19.32
CA GLN A 158 -6.20 8.14 19.24
C GLN A 158 -7.26 7.06 19.49
N ASN A 159 -6.94 5.79 19.22
CA ASN A 159 -7.78 4.63 19.55
C ASN A 159 -7.51 4.07 20.96
N GLY A 160 -6.88 4.85 21.86
CA GLY A 160 -6.70 4.54 23.28
C GLY A 160 -5.63 3.50 23.55
N LYS A 161 -4.68 3.27 22.62
CA LYS A 161 -3.59 2.31 22.82
C LYS A 161 -2.35 2.96 23.42
N GLU A 162 -1.58 2.19 24.17
CA GLU A 162 -0.24 2.57 24.58
C GLU A 162 0.71 2.35 23.41
N VAL A 163 1.46 3.40 23.04
CA VAL A 163 2.32 3.36 21.86
C VAL A 163 3.73 3.79 22.22
N ILE A 164 4.69 3.00 21.77
CA ILE A 164 6.11 3.34 21.83
C ILE A 164 6.61 3.39 20.39
N MET A 165 7.28 4.49 20.00
CA MET A 165 7.99 4.58 18.73
C MET A 165 9.49 4.37 18.93
N VAL A 166 10.12 3.59 18.03
CA VAL A 166 11.58 3.42 18.01
C VAL A 166 12.10 3.62 16.59
N PHE A 167 13.15 4.38 16.45
CA PHE A 167 13.81 4.66 15.16
C PHE A 167 15.27 5.08 15.42
N PRO A 168 16.19 4.87 14.47
CA PRO A 168 17.61 5.19 14.66
C PRO A 168 17.92 6.69 14.52
N GLU A 169 17.03 7.46 13.95
CA GLU A 169 17.20 8.90 13.72
C GLU A 169 17.03 9.70 15.02
N ASN A 170 17.46 10.96 15.03
CA ASN A 170 17.36 11.85 16.20
C ASN A 170 15.94 12.36 16.49
N GLY A 171 14.99 12.11 15.59
CA GLY A 171 13.59 12.53 15.78
C GLY A 171 12.64 12.04 14.71
N VAL A 172 11.36 12.23 14.98
CA VAL A 172 10.28 11.92 14.05
C VAL A 172 10.45 12.72 12.77
N GLY A 173 10.49 12.04 11.64
CA GLY A 173 10.68 12.67 10.34
C GLY A 173 12.04 13.31 10.10
N ALA A 174 13.08 13.01 10.88
CA ALA A 174 14.38 13.68 10.79
C ALA A 174 15.07 13.55 9.42
N ASN A 175 14.73 12.54 8.63
CA ASN A 175 15.21 12.40 7.24
C ASN A 175 14.39 13.22 6.21
N ILE A 176 13.34 13.91 6.65
CA ILE A 176 12.36 14.58 5.78
C ILE A 176 12.21 16.05 6.16
N TYR A 177 12.21 16.34 7.46
CA TYR A 177 11.98 17.66 8.02
C TYR A 177 13.28 18.32 8.47
N PRO A 178 13.34 19.66 8.53
CA PRO A 178 14.37 20.38 9.25
C PRO A 178 14.43 19.98 10.73
N ASN A 179 15.61 20.12 11.37
CA ASN A 179 15.85 19.65 12.73
C ASN A 179 14.89 20.26 13.77
N ASP A 180 14.58 21.56 13.66
CA ASP A 180 13.67 22.26 14.56
C ASP A 180 12.24 21.69 14.47
N LEU A 181 11.77 21.40 13.27
CA LEU A 181 10.46 20.74 13.08
C LEU A 181 10.46 19.30 13.60
N SER A 182 11.54 18.55 13.38
CA SER A 182 11.65 17.19 13.89
C SER A 182 11.67 17.17 15.42
N ASN A 183 12.37 18.13 16.07
CA ASN A 183 12.36 18.29 17.53
C ASN A 183 10.97 18.65 18.05
N PHE A 184 10.30 19.60 17.41
CA PHE A 184 8.90 19.94 17.74
C PHE A 184 8.00 18.72 17.65
N MET A 185 8.15 17.89 16.60
CA MET A 185 7.37 16.67 16.43
C MET A 185 7.64 15.67 17.56
N ASN A 186 8.88 15.53 18.05
CA ASN A 186 9.17 14.68 19.21
C ASN A 186 8.42 15.13 20.45
N GLU A 187 8.47 16.41 20.77
CA GLU A 187 7.75 17.00 21.91
C GLU A 187 6.24 16.80 21.75
N TYR A 188 5.70 17.09 20.57
CA TYR A 188 4.28 16.94 20.27
C TYR A 188 3.79 15.49 20.43
N PHE A 189 4.55 14.49 19.95
CA PHE A 189 4.21 13.07 20.12
C PHE A 189 4.28 12.66 21.59
N ALA A 190 5.31 13.08 22.33
CA ALA A 190 5.44 12.81 23.77
C ALA A 190 4.29 13.41 24.58
N ASP A 191 3.91 14.67 24.32
CA ASP A 191 2.79 15.36 24.99
C ASP A 191 1.44 14.68 24.71
N ASN A 192 1.31 14.02 23.58
CA ASN A 192 0.14 13.22 23.20
C ASN A 192 0.24 11.75 23.64
N GLY A 193 1.28 11.37 24.38
CA GLY A 193 1.43 10.07 25.04
C GLY A 193 1.96 8.96 24.14
N VAL A 194 2.78 9.32 23.15
CA VAL A 194 3.56 8.37 22.34
C VAL A 194 5.01 8.35 22.83
#